data_6dd535fd793f00977bf4b4361d95eecf
#
_entry.id   6dd535fd793f00977bf4b4361d95eecf
#
_cell.length_a   1.000
_cell.length_b   1.000
_cell.length_c   1.000
_cell.angle_alpha   90.00
_cell.angle_beta   90.00
_cell.angle_gamma   90.00
#
_symmetry.space_group_name_H-M   'P 1'
#
loop_
_entity.id
_entity.type
_entity.pdbx_description
1 polymer ?
#
loop_
_entity_poly.entity_id
_entity_poly.type
_entity_poly.pdbx_seq_one_letter_code
_entity_poly.pdbx_strand_id
1 'polypeptide(L)'
;SRGLGDVYKRQINEGLEEMIMEAVNLWNSATIYDTATPIVNLQRNGTSTGERPVCNLMYMSERPAGISSDTNAVFQYGYRANEGHFLPNSAGNFRILIFDTGKDVNIIAHELGHLLGLSDLPTHNVLMGYKSYGMQYQDIQGAALFNLRHTSHTFYRYIDLGEGIEKRYRHICFYCDGYEDKSSIASGAELLVQSPYICSSHSYQSMVSVTDKQWDRCTDCYKVRLAKGDLYYDSLETHPSSPVYIFSSLSVSGLIDENKSNLIIPDVIDAQAVVRIEDSAFAGNTELKNITLPKLLTSIGNSAFFNCTGLTVVELPSHLSSIEAYAFQQCTNLTKINIPSSVTNISWAPFIFCSKLTIYVELSSAPATGWDETWNVSKVTYSFDPPD
;
A
#
# COMPACT_ATOMS: atom_id res chain seq x y z
N SER A 1 25.06 -1.34 -10.52
CA SER A 1 24.64 -2.59 -9.88
C SER A 1 25.56 -2.93 -8.72
N ARG A 2 25.02 -3.20 -7.54
CA ARG A 2 25.76 -3.62 -6.35
C ARG A 2 25.70 -5.13 -6.24
N GLY A 3 26.87 -5.81 -6.14
CA GLY A 3 26.94 -7.26 -6.05
C GLY A 3 26.84 -7.75 -4.62
N LEU A 4 26.10 -8.83 -4.40
CA LEU A 4 26.20 -9.63 -3.19
C LEU A 4 27.42 -10.55 -3.33
N GLY A 5 28.42 -10.38 -2.47
CA GLY A 5 29.63 -11.22 -2.44
C GLY A 5 29.38 -12.62 -1.86
N ASP A 6 30.41 -13.46 -1.92
CA ASP A 6 30.34 -14.83 -1.41
C ASP A 6 29.74 -14.87 0.00
N VAL A 7 28.53 -15.41 0.09
CA VAL A 7 27.90 -15.78 1.35
C VAL A 7 28.72 -16.92 1.92
N TYR A 8 29.14 -16.83 3.18
CA TYR A 8 29.85 -17.90 3.85
C TYR A 8 29.02 -19.17 3.79
N LYS A 9 29.40 -20.08 2.91
CA LYS A 9 28.67 -21.31 2.51
C LYS A 9 28.37 -22.31 3.63
N ARG A 10 28.81 -22.08 4.86
CA ARG A 10 28.76 -23.12 5.90
C ARG A 10 27.59 -23.07 6.86
N GLN A 11 26.73 -22.04 6.83
CA GLN A 11 25.63 -21.87 7.81
C GLN A 11 24.29 -21.45 7.24
N ILE A 12 24.19 -21.13 5.96
CA ILE A 12 22.92 -20.80 5.34
C ILE A 12 22.28 -22.09 4.88
N ASN A 13 21.15 -22.46 5.47
CA ASN A 13 20.33 -23.57 5.00
C ASN A 13 19.51 -23.14 3.76
N GLU A 14 18.99 -24.15 3.02
CA GLU A 14 18.26 -23.93 1.77
C GLU A 14 17.10 -22.93 1.91
N GLY A 15 16.33 -22.99 3.00
CA GLY A 15 15.22 -22.08 3.24
C GLY A 15 15.63 -20.62 3.49
N LEU A 16 16.77 -20.37 4.15
CA LEU A 16 17.27 -19.00 4.31
C LEU A 16 17.83 -18.45 2.99
N GLU A 17 18.45 -19.29 2.17
CA GLU A 17 18.92 -18.90 0.85
C GLU A 17 17.76 -18.47 -0.06
N GLU A 18 16.65 -19.20 -0.02
CA GLU A 18 15.44 -18.87 -0.75
C GLU A 18 14.89 -17.50 -0.33
N MET A 19 14.77 -17.23 0.97
CA MET A 19 14.33 -15.92 1.49
C MET A 19 15.27 -14.78 1.07
N ILE A 20 16.59 -15.00 1.08
CA ILE A 20 17.56 -14.00 0.61
C ILE A 20 17.35 -13.70 -0.89
N MET A 21 17.15 -14.73 -1.70
CA MET A 21 16.92 -14.54 -3.13
C MET A 21 15.58 -13.87 -3.41
N GLU A 22 14.56 -14.15 -2.63
CA GLU A 22 13.27 -13.47 -2.71
C GLU A 22 13.41 -11.99 -2.37
N ALA A 23 14.11 -11.62 -1.30
CA ALA A 23 14.41 -10.25 -0.93
C ALA A 23 15.24 -9.50 -2.01
N VAL A 24 16.21 -10.18 -2.62
CA VAL A 24 16.99 -9.65 -3.76
C VAL A 24 16.09 -9.41 -4.97
N ASN A 25 15.22 -10.35 -5.29
CA ASN A 25 14.30 -10.24 -6.42
C ASN A 25 13.26 -9.14 -6.20
N LEU A 26 12.84 -8.94 -4.97
CA LEU A 26 11.94 -7.83 -4.61
C LEU A 26 12.54 -6.49 -5.04
N TRP A 27 13.79 -6.20 -4.67
CA TRP A 27 14.48 -4.98 -5.10
C TRP A 27 14.78 -4.93 -6.60
N ASN A 28 15.19 -6.05 -7.19
CA ASN A 28 15.52 -6.10 -8.62
C ASN A 28 14.29 -5.93 -9.53
N SER A 29 13.10 -6.22 -9.02
CA SER A 29 11.85 -6.04 -9.77
C SER A 29 11.32 -4.61 -9.72
N ALA A 30 11.86 -3.76 -8.82
CA ALA A 30 11.39 -2.40 -8.64
C ALA A 30 11.70 -1.51 -9.86
N THR A 31 10.67 -0.87 -10.43
CA THR A 31 10.78 0.01 -11.61
C THR A 31 10.06 1.34 -11.40
N ILE A 32 10.49 2.33 -12.19
CA ILE A 32 9.78 3.58 -12.39
C ILE A 32 9.30 3.63 -13.84
N TYR A 33 8.04 3.95 -14.06
CA TYR A 33 7.38 3.79 -15.36
C TYR A 33 7.91 4.69 -16.48
N ASP A 34 8.53 5.83 -16.16
CA ASP A 34 9.14 6.69 -17.17
C ASP A 34 10.47 6.13 -17.71
N THR A 35 11.11 5.21 -16.99
CA THR A 35 12.40 4.62 -17.39
C THR A 35 12.29 3.19 -17.90
N ALA A 36 11.22 2.47 -17.59
CA ALA A 36 10.98 1.05 -17.90
C ALA A 36 12.16 0.11 -17.50
N THR A 37 13.06 0.56 -16.63
CA THR A 37 14.29 -0.15 -16.23
C THR A 37 14.28 -0.38 -14.72
N PRO A 38 14.70 -1.56 -14.23
CA PRO A 38 14.88 -1.77 -12.79
C PRO A 38 15.80 -0.72 -12.18
N ILE A 39 15.39 -0.12 -11.07
CA ILE A 39 16.16 0.94 -10.39
C ILE A 39 17.45 0.42 -9.75
N VAL A 40 17.50 -0.87 -9.43
CA VAL A 40 18.66 -1.54 -8.86
C VAL A 40 18.91 -2.88 -9.56
N ASN A 41 20.13 -3.39 -9.44
CA ASN A 41 20.51 -4.71 -9.91
C ASN A 41 21.46 -5.36 -8.89
N LEU A 42 20.89 -6.05 -7.93
CA LEU A 42 21.62 -6.84 -6.94
C LEU A 42 21.96 -8.19 -7.56
N GLN A 43 23.23 -8.58 -7.52
CA GLN A 43 23.70 -9.84 -8.08
C GLN A 43 24.29 -10.73 -7.00
N ARG A 44 23.98 -12.01 -7.04
CA ARG A 44 24.63 -13.03 -6.22
C ARG A 44 26.06 -13.26 -6.72
N ASN A 45 27.01 -13.48 -5.78
CA ASN A 45 28.40 -13.81 -6.08
C ASN A 45 29.11 -12.78 -6.98
N GLY A 46 28.71 -11.50 -6.88
CA GLY A 46 29.39 -10.42 -7.56
C GLY A 46 30.79 -10.21 -7.00
N THR A 47 31.80 -10.10 -7.89
CA THR A 47 33.15 -9.69 -7.51
C THR A 47 33.24 -8.16 -7.51
N SER A 48 33.91 -7.57 -6.50
CA SER A 48 34.19 -6.14 -6.50
C SER A 48 35.11 -5.81 -7.67
N THR A 49 34.67 -4.90 -8.52
CA THR A 49 35.48 -4.36 -9.64
C THR A 49 36.13 -3.02 -9.27
N GLY A 50 36.27 -2.72 -7.97
CA GLY A 50 36.84 -1.47 -7.46
C GLY A 50 35.82 -0.33 -7.34
N GLU A 51 34.79 -0.29 -8.15
CA GLU A 51 33.72 0.74 -8.13
C GLU A 51 32.43 0.25 -7.47
N ARG A 52 32.32 -1.05 -7.16
CA ARG A 52 31.08 -1.66 -6.66
C ARG A 52 31.35 -2.43 -5.38
N PRO A 53 30.84 -1.96 -4.25
CA PRO A 53 31.06 -2.65 -2.98
C PRO A 53 30.37 -4.01 -2.97
N VAL A 54 30.99 -4.97 -2.31
CA VAL A 54 30.45 -6.31 -2.03
C VAL A 54 29.81 -6.28 -0.66
N CYS A 55 28.63 -6.87 -0.53
CA CYS A 55 27.96 -7.10 0.74
C CYS A 55 27.97 -8.58 1.08
N ASN A 56 28.45 -8.92 2.27
CA ASN A 56 28.43 -10.27 2.79
C ASN A 56 27.23 -10.47 3.70
N LEU A 57 26.32 -11.38 3.34
CA LEU A 57 25.23 -11.79 4.21
C LEU A 57 25.71 -12.97 5.06
N MET A 58 25.52 -12.88 6.38
CA MET A 58 25.99 -13.86 7.36
C MET A 58 24.85 -14.23 8.30
N TYR A 59 24.56 -15.52 8.41
CA TYR A 59 23.71 -16.02 9.47
C TYR A 59 24.52 -16.24 10.73
N MET A 60 23.99 -15.84 11.86
CA MET A 60 24.60 -15.98 13.17
C MET A 60 23.59 -16.53 14.19
N SER A 61 23.90 -17.69 14.79
CA SER A 61 23.11 -18.29 15.87
C SER A 61 23.26 -17.53 17.20
N GLU A 62 24.37 -16.80 17.36
CA GLU A 62 24.64 -15.98 18.54
C GLU A 62 24.88 -14.53 18.13
N ARG A 63 24.40 -13.59 18.94
CA ARG A 63 24.59 -12.16 18.68
C ARG A 63 25.96 -11.71 19.18
N PRO A 64 26.70 -10.95 18.36
CA PRO A 64 27.93 -10.30 18.84
C PRO A 64 27.68 -9.35 19.99
N ALA A 65 28.70 -9.16 20.83
CA ALA A 65 28.62 -8.18 21.92
C ALA A 65 28.28 -6.78 21.42
N GLY A 66 27.32 -6.12 22.07
CA GLY A 66 26.85 -4.78 21.70
C GLY A 66 25.63 -4.74 20.77
N ILE A 67 25.14 -5.90 20.30
CA ILE A 67 23.89 -5.98 19.55
C ILE A 67 22.76 -6.41 20.50
N SER A 68 21.64 -5.63 20.47
CA SER A 68 20.47 -5.88 21.33
C SER A 68 19.87 -7.28 21.07
N SER A 69 19.30 -7.89 22.13
CA SER A 69 18.51 -9.13 22.01
C SER A 69 17.32 -9.03 21.07
N ASP A 70 16.80 -7.83 20.86
CA ASP A 70 15.61 -7.57 20.06
C ASP A 70 15.92 -7.29 18.58
N THR A 71 17.22 -7.20 18.22
CA THR A 71 17.66 -6.98 16.84
C THR A 71 17.48 -8.26 16.02
N ASN A 72 16.71 -8.20 14.94
CA ASN A 72 16.44 -9.33 14.05
C ASN A 72 17.50 -9.52 12.97
N ALA A 73 17.96 -8.43 12.38
CA ALA A 73 19.09 -8.37 11.48
C ALA A 73 19.80 -7.01 11.63
N VAL A 74 20.97 -6.84 11.06
CA VAL A 74 21.69 -5.56 11.09
C VAL A 74 22.62 -5.40 9.90
N PHE A 75 22.51 -4.25 9.24
CA PHE A 75 23.46 -3.80 8.24
C PHE A 75 24.67 -3.12 8.91
N GLN A 76 25.86 -3.65 8.65
CA GLN A 76 27.09 -3.12 9.20
C GLN A 76 27.91 -2.38 8.13
N TYR A 77 28.26 -1.13 8.43
CA TYR A 77 29.05 -0.25 7.59
C TYR A 77 30.16 0.41 8.41
N GLY A 78 31.17 1.01 7.76
CA GLY A 78 32.27 1.70 8.45
C GLY A 78 31.85 3.04 9.04
N TYR A 79 31.28 3.91 8.21
CA TYR A 79 30.74 5.22 8.62
C TYR A 79 29.83 5.78 7.53
N ARG A 80 29.04 6.79 7.88
CA ARG A 80 28.21 7.55 6.96
C ARG A 80 29.04 8.66 6.31
N ALA A 81 29.11 8.72 4.99
CA ALA A 81 29.73 9.83 4.31
C ALA A 81 28.89 11.12 4.44
N ASN A 82 29.52 12.27 4.34
CA ASN A 82 28.87 13.58 4.42
C ASN A 82 27.78 13.79 3.34
N GLU A 83 27.81 12.98 2.29
CA GLU A 83 26.84 12.99 1.19
C GLU A 83 25.66 12.02 1.38
N GLY A 84 25.50 11.46 2.58
CA GLY A 84 24.40 10.53 2.90
C GLY A 84 24.63 9.09 2.47
N HIS A 85 25.78 8.74 1.91
CA HIS A 85 26.11 7.37 1.54
C HIS A 85 26.76 6.61 2.69
N PHE A 86 26.44 5.32 2.80
CA PHE A 86 27.16 4.40 3.69
C PHE A 86 28.48 4.01 3.03
N LEU A 87 29.55 3.98 3.81
CA LEU A 87 30.85 3.48 3.36
C LEU A 87 31.11 2.06 3.90
N PRO A 88 31.87 1.24 3.15
CA PRO A 88 32.26 -0.09 3.62
C PRO A 88 33.04 0.00 4.95
N ASN A 89 33.03 -1.06 5.74
CA ASN A 89 33.87 -1.17 6.93
C ASN A 89 35.38 -1.11 6.57
N SER A 90 36.26 -1.11 7.59
CA SER A 90 37.72 -1.05 7.41
C SER A 90 38.30 -2.17 6.54
N ALA A 91 37.56 -3.25 6.31
CA ALA A 91 37.94 -4.35 5.41
C ALA A 91 37.42 -4.14 3.97
N GLY A 92 36.80 -2.99 3.66
CA GLY A 92 36.28 -2.67 2.32
C GLY A 92 34.97 -3.34 1.97
N ASN A 93 34.24 -3.94 2.92
CA ASN A 93 33.02 -4.69 2.69
C ASN A 93 31.86 -4.17 3.53
N PHE A 94 30.65 -4.27 2.99
CA PHE A 94 29.42 -4.23 3.76
C PHE A 94 29.10 -5.61 4.32
N ARG A 95 28.37 -5.67 5.43
CA ARG A 95 27.87 -6.91 6.01
C ARG A 95 26.42 -6.76 6.42
N ILE A 96 25.65 -7.83 6.22
CA ILE A 96 24.32 -7.99 6.80
C ILE A 96 24.40 -9.23 7.70
N LEU A 97 24.14 -9.05 8.99
CA LEU A 97 24.04 -10.16 9.96
C LEU A 97 22.57 -10.48 10.12
N ILE A 98 22.20 -11.74 9.96
CA ILE A 98 20.83 -12.24 10.10
C ILE A 98 20.82 -13.18 11.30
N PHE A 99 19.92 -12.95 12.25
CA PHE A 99 19.73 -13.78 13.45
C PHE A 99 18.52 -14.71 13.28
N ASP A 100 18.30 -15.63 14.21
CA ASP A 100 17.18 -16.58 14.13
C ASP A 100 15.81 -15.92 13.99
N THR A 101 15.60 -14.78 14.66
CA THR A 101 14.38 -13.97 14.57
C THR A 101 14.28 -13.12 13.30
N GLY A 102 15.37 -13.03 12.52
CA GLY A 102 15.46 -12.24 11.29
C GLY A 102 15.27 -13.04 10.00
N LYS A 103 14.81 -14.28 10.10
CA LYS A 103 14.51 -15.13 8.95
C LYS A 103 13.14 -14.77 8.35
N ASP A 104 13.07 -13.61 7.75
CA ASP A 104 11.89 -13.04 7.11
C ASP A 104 12.33 -12.22 5.89
N VAL A 105 11.61 -12.35 4.78
CA VAL A 105 11.93 -11.70 3.51
C VAL A 105 11.95 -10.18 3.64
N ASN A 106 10.99 -9.59 4.36
CA ASN A 106 10.93 -8.15 4.52
C ASN A 106 12.07 -7.62 5.40
N ILE A 107 12.46 -8.37 6.45
CA ILE A 107 13.61 -7.99 7.30
C ILE A 107 14.90 -8.01 6.47
N ILE A 108 15.10 -9.05 5.66
CA ILE A 108 16.27 -9.15 4.78
C ILE A 108 16.25 -8.05 3.72
N ALA A 109 15.08 -7.77 3.12
CA ALA A 109 14.91 -6.72 2.13
C ALA A 109 15.14 -5.32 2.75
N HIS A 110 14.74 -5.08 4.00
CA HIS A 110 15.03 -3.87 4.76
C HIS A 110 16.56 -3.63 4.86
N GLU A 111 17.30 -4.64 5.32
CA GLU A 111 18.77 -4.54 5.43
C GLU A 111 19.44 -4.32 4.05
N LEU A 112 18.91 -4.92 2.99
CA LEU A 112 19.33 -4.65 1.61
C LEU A 112 19.01 -3.19 1.20
N GLY A 113 17.93 -2.60 1.72
CA GLY A 113 17.61 -1.18 1.53
C GLY A 113 18.72 -0.26 2.05
N HIS A 114 19.32 -0.58 3.19
CA HIS A 114 20.50 0.15 3.68
C HIS A 114 21.70 0.04 2.72
N LEU A 115 21.92 -1.12 2.12
CA LEU A 115 22.94 -1.29 1.09
C LEU A 115 22.67 -0.39 -0.13
N LEU A 116 21.41 -0.12 -0.43
CA LEU A 116 20.99 0.79 -1.49
C LEU A 116 21.05 2.27 -1.09
N GLY A 117 21.40 2.59 0.17
CA GLY A 117 21.58 3.93 0.68
C GLY A 117 20.38 4.49 1.46
N LEU A 118 19.34 3.70 1.67
CA LEU A 118 18.17 4.14 2.44
C LEU A 118 18.45 4.16 3.94
N SER A 119 17.80 5.05 4.67
CA SER A 119 17.84 5.14 6.15
C SER A 119 16.55 4.63 6.74
N ASP A 120 16.62 4.22 8.02
CA ASP A 120 15.43 3.90 8.80
C ASP A 120 14.45 5.06 8.87
N LEU A 121 13.16 4.73 8.79
CA LEU A 121 12.05 5.65 8.98
C LEU A 121 11.29 5.30 10.26
N PRO A 122 11.37 6.12 11.32
CA PRO A 122 10.97 5.74 12.67
C PRO A 122 9.47 5.51 12.88
N THR A 123 8.61 5.92 11.97
CA THR A 123 7.16 5.94 12.21
C THR A 123 6.31 5.39 11.06
N HIS A 124 6.90 4.66 10.10
CA HIS A 124 6.24 4.40 8.83
C HIS A 124 6.01 2.93 8.55
N ASN A 125 4.84 2.62 8.00
CA ASN A 125 4.46 1.30 7.52
C ASN A 125 5.04 1.06 6.12
N VAL A 126 6.35 1.13 6.00
CA VAL A 126 7.13 0.92 4.78
C VAL A 126 8.21 -0.13 5.04
N LEU A 127 8.86 -0.62 4.00
CA LEU A 127 9.95 -1.60 4.16
C LEU A 127 11.06 -1.06 5.07
N MET A 128 11.47 0.20 4.88
CA MET A 128 12.49 0.86 5.69
C MET A 128 11.98 1.38 7.04
N GLY A 129 10.77 1.00 7.45
CA GLY A 129 10.22 1.29 8.77
C GLY A 129 10.72 0.34 9.86
N TYR A 130 10.67 0.75 11.13
CA TYR A 130 11.10 -0.09 12.27
C TYR A 130 10.41 -1.45 12.38
N LYS A 131 9.27 -1.64 11.75
CA LYS A 131 8.53 -2.91 11.75
C LYS A 131 8.51 -3.62 10.40
N SER A 132 9.23 -3.14 9.39
CA SER A 132 9.36 -3.76 8.06
C SER A 132 8.04 -4.31 7.48
N TYR A 133 7.13 -3.43 7.09
CA TYR A 133 5.79 -3.82 6.61
C TYR A 133 5.73 -4.31 5.15
N GLY A 134 6.84 -4.49 4.50
CA GLY A 134 6.92 -4.80 3.07
C GLY A 134 7.11 -3.53 2.22
N MET A 135 7.61 -3.75 1.00
CA MET A 135 8.00 -2.67 0.10
C MET A 135 6.81 -1.82 -0.32
N GLN A 136 6.97 -0.51 -0.18
CA GLN A 136 6.03 0.51 -0.60
C GLN A 136 6.65 1.44 -1.64
N TYR A 137 5.83 2.30 -2.26
CA TYR A 137 6.33 3.20 -3.31
C TYR A 137 7.40 4.18 -2.82
N GLN A 138 7.37 4.59 -1.55
CA GLN A 138 8.38 5.46 -0.94
C GLN A 138 9.76 4.81 -0.90
N ASP A 139 9.83 3.49 -0.62
CA ASP A 139 11.08 2.74 -0.64
C ASP A 139 11.68 2.74 -2.05
N ILE A 140 10.83 2.51 -3.06
CA ILE A 140 11.22 2.48 -4.46
C ILE A 140 11.68 3.87 -4.93
N GLN A 141 10.93 4.91 -4.59
CA GLN A 141 11.28 6.29 -4.93
C GLN A 141 12.60 6.72 -4.28
N GLY A 142 12.80 6.41 -2.99
CA GLY A 142 14.04 6.67 -2.29
C GLY A 142 15.23 5.94 -2.92
N ALA A 143 15.08 4.67 -3.23
CA ALA A 143 16.12 3.90 -3.90
C ALA A 143 16.42 4.41 -5.32
N ALA A 144 15.43 4.84 -6.08
CA ALA A 144 15.60 5.44 -7.40
C ALA A 144 16.39 6.74 -7.34
N LEU A 145 16.04 7.64 -6.43
CA LEU A 145 16.72 8.90 -6.20
C LEU A 145 18.19 8.68 -5.85
N PHE A 146 18.46 7.73 -4.96
CA PHE A 146 19.80 7.45 -4.44
C PHE A 146 20.72 6.75 -5.45
N ASN A 147 20.17 5.87 -6.28
CA ASN A 147 20.99 5.12 -7.24
C ASN A 147 21.19 5.85 -8.57
N LEU A 148 20.78 7.13 -8.67
CA LEU A 148 20.96 8.00 -9.84
C LEU A 148 20.46 7.39 -11.16
N ARG A 149 19.54 6.42 -11.10
CA ARG A 149 18.98 5.81 -12.31
C ARG A 149 17.85 6.60 -12.90
N HIS A 150 17.19 7.40 -12.07
CA HIS A 150 16.19 8.36 -12.51
C HIS A 150 16.83 9.75 -12.58
N THR A 151 17.61 10.00 -13.62
CA THR A 151 18.35 11.26 -13.83
C THR A 151 17.58 12.27 -14.68
N SER A 152 16.55 11.81 -15.40
CA SER A 152 15.69 12.66 -16.24
C SER A 152 14.35 12.82 -15.57
N HIS A 153 14.23 13.84 -14.73
CA HIS A 153 13.02 14.08 -13.95
C HIS A 153 11.88 14.62 -14.81
N THR A 154 10.70 14.00 -14.68
CA THR A 154 9.45 14.52 -15.21
C THR A 154 8.81 15.43 -14.16
N PHE A 155 9.27 16.65 -14.10
CA PHE A 155 8.70 17.68 -13.22
C PHE A 155 7.34 18.12 -13.75
N TYR A 156 6.38 18.33 -12.88
CA TYR A 156 5.04 18.61 -13.38
C TYR A 156 4.25 19.68 -12.64
N ARG A 157 4.47 19.92 -11.34
CA ARG A 157 3.77 20.97 -10.60
C ARG A 157 4.68 21.66 -9.59
N TYR A 158 4.29 22.89 -9.22
CA TYR A 158 5.01 23.67 -8.24
C TYR A 158 4.27 23.66 -6.91
N ILE A 159 5.01 23.49 -5.81
CA ILE A 159 4.52 23.72 -4.46
C ILE A 159 5.03 25.08 -4.02
N ASP A 160 4.13 25.94 -3.51
CA ASP A 160 4.51 27.19 -2.85
C ASP A 160 5.12 26.86 -1.48
N LEU A 161 6.37 27.24 -1.25
CA LEU A 161 7.07 27.02 0.01
C LEU A 161 6.82 28.11 1.06
N GLY A 162 5.91 29.05 0.77
CA GLY A 162 5.53 30.12 1.67
C GLY A 162 6.33 31.41 1.49
N GLU A 163 5.99 32.41 2.30
CA GLU A 163 6.57 33.76 2.22
C GLU A 163 7.89 33.81 3.00
N GLY A 164 8.98 33.93 2.27
CA GLY A 164 10.30 34.36 2.74
C GLY A 164 10.70 35.65 2.02
N ILE A 165 11.92 36.15 2.29
CA ILE A 165 12.48 37.34 1.61
C ILE A 165 12.50 37.15 0.07
N GLU A 166 12.50 35.89 -0.39
CA GLU A 166 12.31 35.50 -1.79
C GLU A 166 11.27 34.39 -1.87
N LYS A 167 10.22 34.59 -2.65
CA LYS A 167 9.21 33.58 -2.95
C LYS A 167 9.88 32.38 -3.63
N ARG A 168 9.71 31.19 -3.08
CA ARG A 168 10.28 29.95 -3.61
C ARG A 168 9.18 28.95 -3.94
N TYR A 169 9.37 28.28 -5.04
CA TYR A 169 8.49 27.23 -5.52
C TYR A 169 9.27 25.94 -5.68
N ARG A 170 8.72 24.84 -5.17
CA ARG A 170 9.30 23.52 -5.35
C ARG A 170 8.64 22.80 -6.50
N HIS A 171 9.43 22.43 -7.49
CA HIS A 171 9.01 21.66 -8.65
C HIS A 171 9.39 20.21 -8.42
N ILE A 172 8.41 19.31 -8.34
CA ILE A 172 8.60 17.93 -7.89
C ILE A 172 8.44 16.97 -9.06
N CYS A 173 9.29 15.95 -9.13
CA CYS A 173 9.18 14.88 -10.09
C CYS A 173 8.00 13.97 -9.73
N PHE A 174 7.18 13.63 -10.72
CA PHE A 174 6.02 12.75 -10.57
C PHE A 174 6.38 11.35 -10.05
N TYR A 175 7.54 10.82 -10.41
CA TYR A 175 7.90 9.42 -10.16
C TYR A 175 8.76 9.19 -8.93
N CYS A 176 9.73 10.07 -8.63
CA CYS A 176 10.72 9.83 -7.59
C CYS A 176 10.77 10.88 -6.48
N ASP A 177 9.84 11.85 -6.50
CA ASP A 177 9.79 12.99 -5.59
C ASP A 177 11.10 13.85 -5.54
N GLY A 178 12.04 13.60 -6.45
CA GLY A 178 13.18 14.49 -6.67
C GLY A 178 12.67 15.87 -7.03
N TYR A 179 13.33 16.92 -6.53
CA TYR A 179 12.84 18.28 -6.69
C TYR A 179 13.93 19.28 -7.08
N GLU A 180 13.48 20.39 -7.66
CA GLU A 180 14.27 21.60 -7.84
C GLU A 180 13.50 22.80 -7.28
N ASP A 181 14.18 23.67 -6.55
CA ASP A 181 13.58 24.91 -6.04
C ASP A 181 13.81 26.05 -7.02
N LYS A 182 12.78 26.81 -7.33
CA LYS A 182 12.80 27.94 -8.28
C LYS A 182 12.24 29.21 -7.65
N SER A 183 12.74 30.37 -8.09
CA SER A 183 12.25 31.69 -7.67
C SER A 183 10.96 32.11 -8.39
N SER A 184 10.58 31.42 -9.47
CA SER A 184 9.37 31.68 -10.24
C SER A 184 8.81 30.43 -10.85
N ILE A 185 7.51 30.41 -11.11
CA ILE A 185 6.83 29.35 -11.86
C ILE A 185 6.85 29.68 -13.36
N ALA A 186 6.92 28.63 -14.18
CA ALA A 186 6.81 28.79 -15.63
C ALA A 186 5.43 29.34 -16.02
N SER A 187 5.36 30.14 -17.08
CA SER A 187 4.08 30.67 -17.57
C SER A 187 3.13 29.53 -17.95
N GLY A 188 1.93 29.52 -17.35
CA GLY A 188 0.93 28.47 -17.57
C GLY A 188 1.10 27.21 -16.69
N ALA A 189 2.11 27.15 -15.82
CA ALA A 189 2.25 26.06 -14.87
C ALA A 189 1.24 26.21 -13.71
N GLU A 190 0.70 25.06 -13.27
CA GLU A 190 -0.22 25.02 -12.14
C GLU A 190 0.53 24.97 -10.81
N LEU A 191 0.08 25.77 -9.86
CA LEU A 191 0.45 25.66 -8.44
C LEU A 191 -0.38 24.56 -7.78
N LEU A 192 0.31 23.70 -7.04
CA LEU A 192 -0.35 22.77 -6.13
C LEU A 192 -0.84 23.59 -4.93
N VAL A 193 -2.14 23.85 -4.90
CA VAL A 193 -2.74 24.46 -3.72
C VAL A 193 -2.64 23.45 -2.57
N GLN A 194 -2.09 23.85 -1.43
CA GLN A 194 -1.96 23.02 -0.21
C GLN A 194 -3.29 22.69 0.48
N SER A 195 -4.37 22.57 -0.28
CA SER A 195 -5.65 22.09 0.22
C SER A 195 -5.83 20.64 -0.25
N PRO A 196 -6.45 19.75 0.52
CA PRO A 196 -6.78 18.43 0.03
C PRO A 196 -7.66 18.58 -1.20
N TYR A 197 -7.06 18.52 -2.37
CA TYR A 197 -7.78 18.60 -3.62
C TYR A 197 -8.62 17.33 -3.71
N ILE A 198 -9.89 17.44 -3.42
CA ILE A 198 -10.84 16.34 -3.62
C ILE A 198 -11.24 16.40 -5.07
N CYS A 199 -10.62 15.57 -5.90
CA CYS A 199 -11.12 15.35 -7.25
C CYS A 199 -12.48 14.69 -7.17
N SER A 200 -13.43 15.17 -7.96
CA SER A 200 -14.70 14.47 -8.18
C SER A 200 -14.52 13.20 -9.03
N SER A 201 -13.44 13.13 -9.81
CA SER A 201 -12.98 11.97 -10.55
C SER A 201 -11.45 11.97 -10.61
N HIS A 202 -10.81 10.81 -10.52
CA HIS A 202 -9.36 10.68 -10.52
C HIS A 202 -8.83 10.22 -11.87
N SER A 203 -7.83 10.92 -12.40
CA SER A 203 -7.05 10.51 -13.57
C SER A 203 -5.76 9.87 -13.10
N TYR A 204 -5.74 8.55 -12.94
CA TYR A 204 -4.58 7.82 -12.44
C TYR A 204 -3.57 7.53 -13.55
N GLN A 205 -2.30 7.72 -13.25
CA GLN A 205 -1.17 7.35 -14.06
C GLN A 205 -0.22 6.44 -13.27
N SER A 206 0.29 5.40 -13.90
CA SER A 206 1.26 4.48 -13.30
C SER A 206 2.52 5.22 -12.88
N MET A 207 2.96 4.97 -11.65
CA MET A 207 4.08 5.66 -11.03
C MET A 207 5.28 4.72 -10.84
N VAL A 208 5.14 3.72 -9.99
CA VAL A 208 6.18 2.73 -9.71
C VAL A 208 5.57 1.33 -9.58
N SER A 209 6.39 0.30 -9.76
CA SER A 209 5.98 -1.08 -9.50
C SER A 209 7.08 -1.93 -8.87
N VAL A 210 6.66 -3.01 -8.24
CA VAL A 210 7.52 -4.08 -7.75
C VAL A 210 6.74 -5.40 -7.77
N THR A 211 7.33 -6.46 -8.29
CA THR A 211 6.75 -7.80 -8.35
C THR A 211 5.27 -7.81 -8.79
N ASP A 212 4.34 -8.02 -7.83
CA ASP A 212 2.89 -8.13 -8.04
C ASP A 212 2.13 -6.86 -7.61
N LYS A 213 2.83 -5.74 -7.40
CA LYS A 213 2.28 -4.48 -6.94
C LYS A 213 2.61 -3.37 -7.92
N GLN A 214 1.63 -2.50 -8.14
CA GLN A 214 1.78 -1.28 -8.90
C GLN A 214 1.15 -0.13 -8.13
N TRP A 215 1.82 0.99 -8.05
CA TRP A 215 1.23 2.22 -7.53
C TRP A 215 0.98 3.19 -8.66
N ASP A 216 -0.24 3.70 -8.66
CA ASP A 216 -0.69 4.76 -9.55
C ASP A 216 -0.87 6.05 -8.74
N ARG A 217 -0.61 7.18 -9.35
CA ARG A 217 -0.83 8.51 -8.76
C ARG A 217 -1.82 9.30 -9.61
N CYS A 218 -2.78 9.93 -8.98
CA CYS A 218 -3.69 10.84 -9.67
C CYS A 218 -2.93 12.09 -10.15
N THR A 219 -3.10 12.47 -11.42
CA THR A 219 -2.44 13.64 -12.01
C THR A 219 -2.95 14.96 -11.45
N ASP A 220 -4.16 14.99 -10.89
CA ASP A 220 -4.82 16.20 -10.43
C ASP A 220 -4.70 16.44 -8.93
N CYS A 221 -4.91 15.42 -8.10
CA CYS A 221 -4.91 15.55 -6.65
C CYS A 221 -3.82 14.76 -5.92
N TYR A 222 -2.98 14.02 -6.65
CA TYR A 222 -1.85 13.23 -6.11
C TYR A 222 -2.23 12.02 -5.26
N LYS A 223 -3.50 11.73 -5.11
CA LYS A 223 -3.93 10.52 -4.42
C LYS A 223 -3.21 9.31 -5.03
N VAL A 224 -2.59 8.51 -4.18
CA VAL A 224 -1.91 7.27 -4.58
C VAL A 224 -2.83 6.11 -4.29
N ARG A 225 -2.93 5.17 -5.25
CA ARG A 225 -3.60 3.89 -5.06
C ARG A 225 -2.64 2.74 -5.35
N LEU A 226 -2.82 1.64 -4.67
CA LEU A 226 -2.11 0.38 -4.89
C LEU A 226 -2.97 -0.55 -5.75
N ALA A 227 -2.43 -1.05 -6.86
CA ALA A 227 -2.97 -2.19 -7.60
C ALA A 227 -2.26 -3.46 -7.14
N LYS A 228 -3.02 -4.43 -6.61
CA LYS A 228 -2.51 -5.74 -6.20
C LYS A 228 -3.55 -6.82 -6.39
N GLY A 229 -3.15 -7.91 -7.04
CA GLY A 229 -4.10 -8.97 -7.42
C GLY A 229 -5.17 -8.42 -8.36
N ASP A 230 -6.44 -8.57 -8.01
CA ASP A 230 -7.58 -8.13 -8.82
C ASP A 230 -8.15 -6.76 -8.41
N LEU A 231 -7.52 -6.07 -7.44
CA LEU A 231 -8.11 -4.91 -6.77
C LEU A 231 -7.19 -3.70 -6.72
N TYR A 232 -7.83 -2.53 -6.72
CA TYR A 232 -7.23 -1.27 -6.33
C TYR A 232 -7.52 -0.99 -4.85
N TYR A 233 -6.51 -0.49 -4.15
CA TYR A 233 -6.58 -0.12 -2.74
C TYR A 233 -6.12 1.31 -2.55
N ASP A 234 -6.84 2.05 -1.72
CA ASP A 234 -6.48 3.39 -1.29
C ASP A 234 -6.06 3.38 0.17
N SER A 235 -5.19 4.31 0.55
CA SER A 235 -4.91 4.58 1.95
C SER A 235 -6.03 5.39 2.58
N LEU A 236 -6.45 5.02 3.78
CA LEU A 236 -7.45 5.77 4.55
C LEU A 236 -6.87 7.01 5.26
N GLU A 237 -5.57 7.17 5.32
CA GLU A 237 -4.95 8.34 5.93
C GLU A 237 -4.60 9.40 4.88
N THR A 238 -5.43 10.41 4.81
CA THR A 238 -5.20 11.64 4.06
C THR A 238 -4.73 12.75 4.98
N HIS A 239 -3.43 12.86 5.26
CA HIS A 239 -2.90 14.06 5.88
C HIS A 239 -1.92 14.76 4.93
N PRO A 240 -2.36 15.86 4.26
CA PRO A 240 -1.54 16.57 3.29
C PRO A 240 -0.36 17.33 3.92
N SER A 241 -0.29 17.44 5.24
CA SER A 241 0.77 18.17 5.96
C SER A 241 1.94 17.30 6.44
N SER A 242 1.87 15.97 6.27
CA SER A 242 3.01 15.09 6.55
C SER A 242 3.58 14.58 5.23
N PRO A 243 4.87 14.76 4.94
CA PRO A 243 5.53 14.15 3.79
C PRO A 243 5.60 12.62 3.91
N VAL A 244 4.95 12.06 4.90
CA VAL A 244 5.02 10.67 5.27
C VAL A 244 3.61 10.11 5.43
N TYR A 245 3.19 9.32 4.45
CA TYR A 245 1.93 8.59 4.50
C TYR A 245 2.08 7.39 5.44
N ILE A 246 1.42 7.46 6.61
CA ILE A 246 1.31 6.31 7.52
C ILE A 246 0.08 5.54 7.08
N PHE A 247 0.28 4.42 6.40
CA PHE A 247 -0.81 3.50 6.06
C PHE A 247 -1.13 2.64 7.29
N SER A 248 -2.12 3.00 8.08
CA SER A 248 -2.60 2.14 9.19
C SER A 248 -3.62 1.13 8.71
N SER A 249 -4.37 1.46 7.66
CA SER A 249 -5.40 0.61 7.08
C SER A 249 -5.66 0.96 5.62
N LEU A 250 -6.25 0.02 4.89
CA LEU A 250 -6.56 0.13 3.47
C LEU A 250 -8.08 0.13 3.24
N SER A 251 -8.49 0.80 2.18
CA SER A 251 -9.81 0.67 1.60
C SER A 251 -9.72 0.09 0.18
N VAL A 252 -10.73 -0.66 -0.23
CA VAL A 252 -10.87 -1.14 -1.61
C VAL A 252 -11.56 -0.06 -2.43
N SER A 253 -10.92 0.40 -3.51
CA SER A 253 -11.45 1.47 -4.37
C SER A 253 -11.92 0.98 -5.74
N GLY A 254 -11.72 -0.28 -6.10
CA GLY A 254 -12.25 -0.83 -7.35
C GLY A 254 -11.62 -2.15 -7.79
N LEU A 255 -12.11 -2.68 -8.92
CA LEU A 255 -11.58 -3.85 -9.62
C LEU A 255 -10.59 -3.44 -10.69
N ILE A 256 -9.57 -4.28 -10.91
CA ILE A 256 -8.67 -4.17 -12.06
C ILE A 256 -9.30 -4.83 -13.29
N ASP A 257 -9.92 -6.01 -13.10
CA ASP A 257 -10.66 -6.73 -14.16
C ASP A 257 -12.16 -6.73 -13.84
N GLU A 258 -12.93 -5.91 -14.54
CA GLU A 258 -14.38 -5.77 -14.37
C GLU A 258 -15.17 -7.03 -14.77
N ASN A 259 -14.56 -7.98 -15.47
CA ASN A 259 -15.22 -9.25 -15.87
C ASN A 259 -15.14 -10.33 -14.77
N LYS A 260 -14.58 -10.02 -13.61
CA LYS A 260 -14.43 -10.96 -12.51
C LYS A 260 -15.80 -11.33 -11.92
N SER A 261 -16.13 -12.61 -11.94
CA SER A 261 -17.41 -13.11 -11.39
C SER A 261 -17.33 -13.56 -9.93
N ASN A 262 -16.15 -13.93 -9.45
CA ASN A 262 -15.92 -14.32 -8.08
C ASN A 262 -14.72 -13.53 -7.54
N LEU A 263 -14.90 -12.86 -6.42
CA LEU A 263 -13.90 -11.99 -5.83
C LEU A 263 -13.69 -12.35 -4.36
N ILE A 264 -12.43 -12.46 -3.97
CA ILE A 264 -12.02 -12.57 -2.56
C ILE A 264 -11.20 -11.36 -2.21
N ILE A 265 -11.68 -10.56 -1.28
CA ILE A 265 -10.93 -9.42 -0.74
C ILE A 265 -10.17 -9.92 0.50
N PRO A 266 -8.84 -9.84 0.53
CA PRO A 266 -8.06 -10.30 1.67
C PRO A 266 -8.29 -9.44 2.91
N ASP A 267 -8.16 -10.06 4.10
CA ASP A 267 -8.29 -9.36 5.39
C ASP A 267 -7.17 -8.34 5.60
N VAL A 268 -5.97 -8.63 5.07
CA VAL A 268 -4.72 -7.89 5.30
C VAL A 268 -3.87 -7.89 4.03
N ILE A 269 -3.26 -6.75 3.73
CA ILE A 269 -2.22 -6.59 2.69
C ILE A 269 -1.02 -5.90 3.31
N ASP A 270 0.16 -6.53 3.22
CA ASP A 270 1.42 -6.00 3.78
C ASP A 270 1.25 -5.55 5.24
N ALA A 271 0.64 -6.40 6.08
CA ALA A 271 0.30 -6.13 7.48
C ALA A 271 -0.70 -4.99 7.72
N GLN A 272 -1.32 -4.45 6.68
CA GLN A 272 -2.35 -3.41 6.77
C GLN A 272 -3.72 -4.04 6.63
N ALA A 273 -4.61 -3.78 7.57
CA ALA A 273 -5.98 -4.30 7.53
C ALA A 273 -6.80 -3.63 6.43
N VAL A 274 -7.59 -4.41 5.70
CA VAL A 274 -8.58 -3.88 4.76
C VAL A 274 -9.89 -3.69 5.53
N VAL A 275 -10.26 -2.42 5.77
CA VAL A 275 -11.35 -2.08 6.70
C VAL A 275 -12.52 -1.33 6.07
N ARG A 276 -12.40 -0.90 4.80
CA ARG A 276 -13.45 -0.15 4.10
C ARG A 276 -13.58 -0.60 2.65
N ILE A 277 -14.80 -0.62 2.13
CA ILE A 277 -15.08 -0.55 0.69
C ILE A 277 -15.43 0.91 0.39
N GLU A 278 -14.71 1.51 -0.56
CA GLU A 278 -14.89 2.91 -0.93
C GLU A 278 -16.20 3.16 -1.67
N ASP A 279 -16.54 4.44 -1.78
CA ASP A 279 -17.70 4.89 -2.52
C ASP A 279 -17.59 4.46 -3.99
N SER A 280 -18.65 3.83 -4.49
CA SER A 280 -18.75 3.36 -5.87
C SER A 280 -17.68 2.33 -6.29
N ALA A 281 -16.99 1.68 -5.37
CA ALA A 281 -15.86 0.76 -5.67
C ALA A 281 -16.20 -0.34 -6.69
N PHE A 282 -17.41 -0.86 -6.66
CA PHE A 282 -17.90 -1.92 -7.56
C PHE A 282 -19.15 -1.49 -8.34
N ALA A 283 -19.46 -0.20 -8.36
CA ALA A 283 -20.70 0.30 -8.97
C ALA A 283 -20.79 -0.07 -10.46
N GLY A 284 -21.92 -0.62 -10.86
CA GLY A 284 -22.18 -1.03 -12.24
C GLY A 284 -21.59 -2.37 -12.66
N ASN A 285 -20.90 -3.09 -11.77
CA ASN A 285 -20.35 -4.40 -12.10
C ASN A 285 -21.47 -5.46 -12.16
N THR A 286 -21.86 -5.83 -13.37
CA THR A 286 -22.92 -6.81 -13.62
C THR A 286 -22.41 -8.26 -13.61
N GLU A 287 -21.10 -8.46 -13.71
CA GLU A 287 -20.48 -9.80 -13.80
C GLU A 287 -20.17 -10.41 -12.43
N LEU A 288 -20.03 -9.57 -11.39
CA LEU A 288 -19.72 -10.01 -10.03
C LEU A 288 -20.90 -10.78 -9.43
N LYS A 289 -20.73 -12.09 -9.23
CA LYS A 289 -21.77 -13.00 -8.69
C LYS A 289 -21.56 -13.29 -7.20
N ASN A 290 -20.30 -13.48 -6.79
CA ASN A 290 -19.93 -13.81 -5.43
C ASN A 290 -18.79 -12.93 -4.96
N ILE A 291 -18.89 -12.44 -3.74
CA ILE A 291 -17.84 -11.67 -3.09
C ILE A 291 -17.61 -12.16 -1.66
N THR A 292 -16.36 -12.38 -1.30
CA THR A 292 -15.96 -12.60 0.09
C THR A 292 -15.37 -11.30 0.63
N LEU A 293 -16.02 -10.73 1.62
CA LEU A 293 -15.60 -9.48 2.26
C LEU A 293 -14.54 -9.74 3.35
N PRO A 294 -13.64 -8.78 3.62
CA PRO A 294 -12.66 -8.91 4.69
C PRO A 294 -13.33 -9.00 6.07
N LYS A 295 -12.81 -9.88 6.94
CA LYS A 295 -13.35 -10.05 8.29
C LYS A 295 -13.26 -8.80 9.16
N LEU A 296 -12.27 -7.96 8.90
CA LEU A 296 -12.02 -6.70 9.62
C LEU A 296 -12.74 -5.49 9.01
N LEU A 297 -13.60 -5.70 8.01
CA LEU A 297 -14.34 -4.64 7.35
C LEU A 297 -15.26 -3.92 8.35
N THR A 298 -15.16 -2.61 8.43
CA THR A 298 -15.96 -1.77 9.34
C THR A 298 -16.99 -0.92 8.62
N SER A 299 -16.79 -0.61 7.33
CA SER A 299 -17.73 0.21 6.57
C SER A 299 -17.81 -0.16 5.09
N ILE A 300 -19.01 0.01 4.53
CA ILE A 300 -19.32 -0.10 3.11
C ILE A 300 -19.80 1.27 2.65
N GLY A 301 -19.08 1.86 1.68
CA GLY A 301 -19.27 3.23 1.21
C GLY A 301 -20.53 3.45 0.39
N ASN A 302 -20.79 4.71 0.07
CA ASN A 302 -21.93 5.13 -0.73
C ASN A 302 -21.89 4.49 -2.12
N SER A 303 -23.02 3.89 -2.53
CA SER A 303 -23.14 3.25 -3.86
C SER A 303 -22.08 2.19 -4.15
N ALA A 304 -21.41 1.62 -3.15
CA ALA A 304 -20.27 0.70 -3.31
C ALA A 304 -20.59 -0.49 -4.24
N PHE A 305 -21.80 -1.03 -4.18
CA PHE A 305 -22.29 -2.11 -5.04
C PHE A 305 -23.53 -1.68 -5.85
N PHE A 306 -23.64 -0.37 -6.14
CA PHE A 306 -24.76 0.14 -6.96
C PHE A 306 -24.85 -0.63 -8.28
N ASN A 307 -26.04 -1.12 -8.64
CA ASN A 307 -26.31 -1.84 -9.90
C ASN A 307 -25.41 -3.07 -10.13
N CYS A 308 -24.97 -3.75 -9.06
CA CYS A 308 -24.30 -5.06 -9.17
C CYS A 308 -25.36 -6.14 -9.39
N THR A 309 -25.93 -6.18 -10.60
CA THR A 309 -27.06 -7.07 -10.91
C THR A 309 -26.70 -8.55 -10.93
N GLY A 310 -25.42 -8.90 -11.04
CA GLY A 310 -24.93 -10.28 -10.95
C GLY A 310 -24.91 -10.84 -9.53
N LEU A 311 -24.86 -9.97 -8.51
CA LEU A 311 -24.61 -10.35 -7.12
C LEU A 311 -25.85 -11.08 -6.53
N THR A 312 -25.62 -12.28 -5.97
CA THR A 312 -26.69 -13.16 -5.49
C THR A 312 -26.77 -13.27 -3.97
N VAL A 313 -25.63 -13.36 -3.31
CA VAL A 313 -25.47 -13.42 -1.86
C VAL A 313 -24.27 -12.60 -1.44
N VAL A 314 -24.40 -11.88 -0.33
CA VAL A 314 -23.31 -11.17 0.35
C VAL A 314 -23.37 -11.50 1.83
N GLU A 315 -22.27 -12.00 2.37
CA GLU A 315 -22.10 -12.21 3.80
C GLU A 315 -21.41 -11.00 4.41
N LEU A 316 -22.12 -10.29 5.27
CA LEU A 316 -21.58 -9.13 5.98
C LEU A 316 -20.77 -9.59 7.20
N PRO A 317 -19.52 -9.10 7.38
CA PRO A 317 -18.68 -9.55 8.49
C PRO A 317 -19.11 -8.95 9.84
N SER A 318 -18.86 -9.68 10.92
CA SER A 318 -19.28 -9.32 12.29
C SER A 318 -18.66 -8.06 12.87
N HIS A 319 -17.68 -7.44 12.21
CA HIS A 319 -17.09 -6.17 12.60
C HIS A 319 -17.69 -4.97 11.84
N LEU A 320 -18.59 -5.22 10.91
CA LEU A 320 -19.20 -4.17 10.12
C LEU A 320 -20.03 -3.25 11.03
N SER A 321 -19.79 -1.95 10.98
CA SER A 321 -20.47 -0.96 11.81
C SER A 321 -21.34 0.01 11.00
N SER A 322 -21.02 0.21 9.70
CA SER A 322 -21.72 1.18 8.85
C SER A 322 -21.99 0.65 7.45
N ILE A 323 -23.21 0.89 6.96
CA ILE A 323 -23.62 0.72 5.55
C ILE A 323 -24.14 2.07 5.05
N GLU A 324 -23.45 2.65 4.06
CA GLU A 324 -23.76 3.98 3.57
C GLU A 324 -24.90 4.00 2.53
N ALA A 325 -25.30 5.21 2.12
CA ALA A 325 -26.44 5.38 1.23
C ALA A 325 -26.25 4.64 -0.09
N TYR A 326 -27.32 4.02 -0.58
CA TYR A 326 -27.34 3.30 -1.86
C TYR A 326 -26.34 2.16 -2.01
N ALA A 327 -25.70 1.70 -0.94
CA ALA A 327 -24.59 0.75 -0.97
C ALA A 327 -24.87 -0.48 -1.86
N PHE A 328 -26.10 -1.02 -1.85
CA PHE A 328 -26.53 -2.17 -2.66
C PHE A 328 -27.73 -1.82 -3.56
N GLN A 329 -27.95 -0.55 -3.87
CA GLN A 329 -29.07 -0.13 -4.73
C GLN A 329 -29.03 -0.88 -6.07
N GLN A 330 -30.22 -1.37 -6.52
CA GLN A 330 -30.37 -2.09 -7.80
C GLN A 330 -29.60 -3.43 -7.90
N CYS A 331 -29.22 -4.04 -6.80
CA CYS A 331 -28.73 -5.43 -6.80
C CYS A 331 -29.92 -6.40 -6.99
N THR A 332 -30.45 -6.45 -8.21
CA THR A 332 -31.74 -7.10 -8.52
C THR A 332 -31.75 -8.62 -8.34
N ASN A 333 -30.60 -9.28 -8.31
CA ASN A 333 -30.47 -10.71 -8.06
C ASN A 333 -30.06 -11.05 -6.62
N LEU A 334 -29.78 -10.05 -5.78
CA LEU A 334 -29.48 -10.29 -4.38
C LEU A 334 -30.73 -10.81 -3.67
N THR A 335 -30.63 -12.03 -3.08
CA THR A 335 -31.77 -12.73 -2.50
C THR A 335 -31.78 -12.70 -0.98
N LYS A 336 -30.60 -12.68 -0.37
CA LYS A 336 -30.43 -12.73 1.09
C LYS A 336 -29.29 -11.81 1.51
N ILE A 337 -29.49 -11.09 2.60
CA ILE A 337 -28.43 -10.39 3.34
C ILE A 337 -28.71 -10.48 4.83
N ASN A 338 -27.67 -10.79 5.61
CA ASN A 338 -27.71 -10.76 7.07
C ASN A 338 -27.04 -9.49 7.55
N ILE A 339 -27.73 -8.66 8.30
CA ILE A 339 -27.17 -7.47 8.95
C ILE A 339 -26.74 -7.89 10.37
N PRO A 340 -25.43 -7.92 10.65
CA PRO A 340 -24.93 -8.32 11.96
C PRO A 340 -25.28 -7.30 13.03
N SER A 341 -25.31 -7.73 14.29
CA SER A 341 -25.63 -6.89 15.45
C SER A 341 -24.62 -5.75 15.70
N SER A 342 -23.45 -5.84 15.08
CA SER A 342 -22.42 -4.79 15.11
C SER A 342 -22.77 -3.54 14.31
N VAL A 343 -23.73 -3.62 13.36
CA VAL A 343 -24.10 -2.48 12.51
C VAL A 343 -24.91 -1.46 13.30
N THR A 344 -24.28 -0.33 13.57
CA THR A 344 -24.87 0.80 14.32
C THR A 344 -25.37 1.92 13.43
N ASN A 345 -24.90 1.97 12.16
CA ASN A 345 -25.28 3.01 11.22
C ASN A 345 -25.72 2.41 9.88
N ILE A 346 -26.92 2.74 9.43
CA ILE A 346 -27.39 2.45 8.07
C ILE A 346 -27.96 3.76 7.51
N SER A 347 -27.35 4.24 6.42
CA SER A 347 -27.76 5.45 5.75
C SER A 347 -28.97 5.25 4.84
N TRP A 348 -29.31 6.25 4.07
CA TRP A 348 -30.51 6.30 3.25
C TRP A 348 -30.53 5.23 2.15
N ALA A 349 -31.64 4.46 2.12
CA ALA A 349 -32.03 3.55 1.04
C ALA A 349 -30.92 2.62 0.47
N PRO A 350 -30.08 1.97 1.28
CA PRO A 350 -28.97 1.15 0.77
C PRO A 350 -29.41 -0.05 -0.08
N PHE A 351 -30.64 -0.56 0.12
CA PHE A 351 -31.18 -1.73 -0.57
C PHE A 351 -32.34 -1.41 -1.53
N ILE A 352 -32.51 -0.16 -1.91
CA ILE A 352 -33.62 0.24 -2.79
C ILE A 352 -33.49 -0.46 -4.15
N PHE A 353 -34.65 -0.91 -4.69
CA PHE A 353 -34.74 -1.67 -5.95
C PHE A 353 -34.09 -3.08 -5.95
N CYS A 354 -33.80 -3.65 -4.79
CA CYS A 354 -33.41 -5.06 -4.65
C CYS A 354 -34.67 -5.94 -4.59
N SER A 355 -35.30 -6.20 -5.75
CA SER A 355 -36.65 -6.77 -5.83
C SER A 355 -36.81 -8.20 -5.28
N LYS A 356 -35.71 -8.94 -5.17
CA LYS A 356 -35.71 -10.34 -4.66
C LYS A 356 -35.21 -10.45 -3.22
N LEU A 357 -34.75 -9.34 -2.61
CA LEU A 357 -34.02 -9.35 -1.36
C LEU A 357 -34.92 -9.63 -0.16
N THR A 358 -34.47 -10.53 0.69
CA THR A 358 -34.93 -10.68 2.08
C THR A 358 -33.78 -10.27 2.99
N ILE A 359 -34.05 -9.33 3.90
CA ILE A 359 -33.07 -8.84 4.87
C ILE A 359 -33.32 -9.53 6.20
N TYR A 360 -32.31 -10.16 6.75
CA TYR A 360 -32.28 -10.70 8.11
C TYR A 360 -31.47 -9.76 8.99
N VAL A 361 -31.91 -9.53 10.21
CA VAL A 361 -31.25 -8.62 11.14
C VAL A 361 -31.03 -9.40 12.45
N GLU A 362 -29.79 -9.45 12.91
CA GLU A 362 -29.38 -10.10 14.17
C GLU A 362 -29.79 -9.32 15.42
N LEU A 363 -30.80 -8.49 15.31
CA LEU A 363 -31.39 -7.69 16.40
C LEU A 363 -32.88 -8.04 16.50
N SER A 364 -33.45 -7.83 17.69
CA SER A 364 -34.91 -8.03 17.90
C SER A 364 -35.76 -6.92 17.25
N SER A 365 -35.15 -5.76 16.96
CA SER A 365 -35.78 -4.62 16.30
C SER A 365 -34.68 -3.68 15.77
N ALA A 366 -35.03 -2.78 14.84
CA ALA A 366 -34.12 -1.72 14.41
C ALA A 366 -33.73 -0.84 15.60
N PRO A 367 -32.45 -0.38 15.68
CA PRO A 367 -32.02 0.57 16.69
C PRO A 367 -32.86 1.85 16.65
N ALA A 368 -33.04 2.48 17.80
CA ALA A 368 -33.78 3.75 17.89
C ALA A 368 -33.07 4.92 17.20
N THR A 369 -31.76 4.82 16.99
CA THR A 369 -30.91 5.85 16.35
C THR A 369 -29.88 5.17 15.46
N GLY A 370 -29.34 5.90 14.48
CA GLY A 370 -28.26 5.45 13.61
C GLY A 370 -28.70 4.73 12.33
N TRP A 371 -29.94 4.28 12.26
CA TRP A 371 -30.51 3.73 11.04
C TRP A 371 -31.51 4.72 10.45
N ASP A 372 -31.33 5.08 9.18
CA ASP A 372 -32.24 5.99 8.48
C ASP A 372 -33.65 5.38 8.38
N GLU A 373 -34.70 6.19 8.45
CA GLU A 373 -36.07 5.70 8.38
C GLU A 373 -36.40 4.96 7.08
N THR A 374 -35.66 5.24 6.01
CA THR A 374 -35.84 4.64 4.67
C THR A 374 -34.82 3.53 4.37
N TRP A 375 -34.08 3.05 5.39
CA TRP A 375 -33.03 2.06 5.20
C TRP A 375 -33.53 0.78 4.53
N ASN A 376 -34.79 0.39 4.74
CA ASN A 376 -35.36 -0.79 4.15
C ASN A 376 -36.59 -0.46 3.29
N VAL A 377 -36.59 -0.97 2.09
CA VAL A 377 -37.77 -1.02 1.18
C VAL A 377 -38.06 -2.47 0.77
N SER A 378 -37.37 -3.43 1.39
CA SER A 378 -37.42 -4.87 1.13
C SER A 378 -38.08 -5.60 2.32
N LYS A 379 -38.38 -6.88 2.15
CA LYS A 379 -38.89 -7.71 3.25
C LYS A 379 -37.79 -7.86 4.32
N VAL A 380 -38.11 -7.49 5.56
CA VAL A 380 -37.20 -7.59 6.70
C VAL A 380 -37.68 -8.64 7.67
N THR A 381 -36.76 -9.46 8.14
CA THR A 381 -36.98 -10.45 9.21
C THR A 381 -35.97 -10.17 10.33
N TYR A 382 -36.47 -9.86 11.51
CA TYR A 382 -35.64 -9.69 12.71
C TYR A 382 -35.49 -11.05 13.40
N SER A 383 -34.27 -11.52 13.58
CA SER A 383 -33.96 -12.79 14.22
C SER A 383 -32.57 -12.77 14.79
N PHE A 384 -32.36 -13.32 15.99
CA PHE A 384 -31.02 -13.55 16.54
C PHE A 384 -30.28 -14.70 15.85
N ASP A 385 -31.05 -15.64 15.28
CA ASP A 385 -30.54 -16.81 14.54
C ASP A 385 -31.06 -16.72 13.10
N PRO A 386 -30.35 -16.12 12.17
CA PRO A 386 -30.73 -16.12 10.76
C PRO A 386 -30.75 -17.58 10.25
N PRO A 387 -31.70 -17.97 9.39
CA PRO A 387 -31.72 -19.30 8.81
C PRO A 387 -30.47 -19.53 7.98
N ASP A 388 -29.87 -20.72 8.09
CA ASP A 388 -28.70 -21.22 7.34
C ASP A 388 -28.83 -21.04 5.83
#